data_e1b0d5473cf1dab29c3fc28e140aa4cc
#
_entry.id   e1b0d5473cf1dab29c3fc28e140aa4cc
#
_cell.length_a   1.000
_cell.length_b   1.000
_cell.length_c   1.000
_cell.angle_alpha   90.00
_cell.angle_beta   90.00
_cell.angle_gamma   90.00
#
_symmetry.space_group_name_H-M   'P 1'
#
loop_
_entity.id
_entity.type
_entity.pdbx_description
1 polymer ?
#
loop_
_entity_poly.entity_id
_entity_poly.type
_entity_poly.pdbx_seq_one_letter_code
_entity_poly.pdbx_strand_id
1 'polypeptide(L)'
;MGKNCQTMPLDYASYQIGLGRFEEAVETLEQGRALLWSEMRGLRTPVFQLTQTDSQMAKKFAMINQELETLTIALTPSGRPEVEDGVYQDKDGTDPFSRLVIKRMKLVEERDTLISQIRSRPGLEGFLKAPSFDTLRSAASRGPVVIINHCEWRSDIVIVFHNSLSCTIPTAKTFYADANKLQDELIKARKRGLDSEEYQDALRSVLKDLYELVGQPVVKRLRLLGVPEQSRI
;
A
#
# COMPACT_ATOMS: atom_id res chain seq x y z
N MET A 1 6.04 0.09 -20.88
CA MET A 1 6.54 -0.38 -19.57
C MET A 1 5.72 0.31 -18.48
N GLY A 2 4.60 -0.27 -18.10
CA GLY A 2 3.79 0.20 -16.96
C GLY A 2 4.44 -0.29 -15.68
N LYS A 3 5.21 0.55 -14.99
CA LYS A 3 5.58 0.28 -13.60
C LYS A 3 4.31 0.26 -12.78
N ASN A 4 4.05 -0.85 -12.12
CA ASN A 4 2.88 -1.06 -11.29
C ASN A 4 2.77 0.06 -10.24
N CYS A 5 1.65 0.78 -10.20
CA CYS A 5 1.34 1.74 -9.13
C CYS A 5 1.40 1.13 -7.72
N GLN A 6 1.45 -0.19 -7.61
CA GLN A 6 1.53 -0.94 -6.36
C GLN A 6 2.84 -0.72 -5.58
N THR A 7 3.96 -0.36 -6.26
CA THR A 7 5.25 -0.11 -5.58
C THR A 7 5.41 1.33 -5.11
N MET A 8 4.57 2.25 -5.58
CA MET A 8 4.69 3.69 -5.26
C MET A 8 4.74 3.99 -3.75
N PRO A 9 3.90 3.40 -2.88
CA PRO A 9 4.00 3.64 -1.44
C PRO A 9 5.33 3.15 -0.85
N LEU A 10 5.88 2.04 -1.34
CA LEU A 10 7.16 1.49 -0.89
C LEU A 10 8.33 2.40 -1.30
N ASP A 11 8.30 2.88 -2.56
CA ASP A 11 9.31 3.77 -3.12
C ASP A 11 9.31 5.11 -2.36
N TYR A 12 8.13 5.67 -2.10
CA TYR A 12 7.99 6.93 -1.37
C TYR A 12 8.39 6.81 0.10
N ALA A 13 8.01 5.72 0.77
CA ALA A 13 8.47 5.44 2.12
C ALA A 13 9.99 5.30 2.21
N SER A 14 10.62 4.65 1.22
CA SER A 14 12.09 4.56 1.13
C SER A 14 12.74 5.94 1.05
N TYR A 15 12.18 6.86 0.27
CA TYR A 15 12.64 8.23 0.19
C TYR A 15 12.50 8.97 1.52
N GLN A 16 11.34 8.86 2.19
CA GLN A 16 11.09 9.46 3.50
C GLN A 16 12.05 8.92 4.57
N ILE A 17 12.31 7.60 4.60
CA ILE A 17 13.30 6.98 5.49
C ILE A 17 14.69 7.55 5.21
N GLY A 18 15.05 7.75 3.94
CA GLY A 18 16.31 8.37 3.54
C GLY A 18 16.50 9.78 4.08
N LEU A 19 15.40 10.53 4.26
CA LEU A 19 15.39 11.88 4.86
C LEU A 19 15.28 11.86 6.41
N GLY A 20 15.22 10.69 7.04
CA GLY A 20 15.03 10.56 8.49
C GLY A 20 13.58 10.79 8.95
N ARG A 21 12.60 10.82 8.02
CA ARG A 21 11.16 11.03 8.29
C ARG A 21 10.46 9.69 8.51
N PHE A 22 10.79 9.04 9.63
CA PHE A 22 10.32 7.66 9.88
C PHE A 22 8.83 7.56 10.15
N GLU A 23 8.25 8.53 10.85
CA GLU A 23 6.82 8.57 11.17
C GLU A 23 5.98 8.70 9.90
N GLU A 24 6.33 9.64 9.03
CA GLU A 24 5.69 9.83 7.73
C GLU A 24 5.83 8.59 6.84
N ALA A 25 6.98 7.91 6.90
CA ALA A 25 7.19 6.68 6.14
C ALA A 25 6.25 5.55 6.61
N VAL A 26 6.06 5.40 7.91
CA VAL A 26 5.12 4.42 8.48
C VAL A 26 3.69 4.74 8.07
N GLU A 27 3.28 6.02 8.13
CA GLU A 27 1.96 6.45 7.66
C GLU A 27 1.77 6.13 6.16
N THR A 28 2.78 6.40 5.34
CA THR A 28 2.76 6.08 3.90
C THR A 28 2.62 4.58 3.65
N LEU A 29 3.37 3.75 4.37
CA LEU A 29 3.29 2.28 4.24
C LEU A 29 1.92 1.75 4.65
N GLU A 30 1.34 2.27 5.73
CA GLU A 30 0.01 1.88 6.18
C GLU A 30 -1.08 2.36 5.22
N GLN A 31 -0.93 3.55 4.64
CA GLN A 31 -1.84 4.04 3.61
C GLN A 31 -1.81 3.15 2.36
N GLY A 32 -0.62 2.78 1.89
CA GLY A 32 -0.47 1.86 0.76
C GLY A 32 -1.08 0.49 1.03
N ARG A 33 -0.89 -0.02 2.24
CA ARG A 33 -1.48 -1.28 2.70
C ARG A 33 -3.01 -1.18 2.82
N ALA A 34 -3.53 -0.09 3.36
CA ALA A 34 -4.97 0.17 3.47
C ALA A 34 -5.64 0.25 2.09
N LEU A 35 -4.99 0.87 1.09
CA LEU A 35 -5.48 0.89 -0.29
C LEU A 35 -5.59 -0.52 -0.87
N LEU A 36 -4.54 -1.34 -0.73
CA LEU A 36 -4.53 -2.72 -1.20
C LEU A 36 -5.64 -3.55 -0.53
N TRP A 37 -5.79 -3.43 0.79
CA TRP A 37 -6.86 -4.12 1.53
C TRP A 37 -8.26 -3.60 1.18
N SER A 38 -8.39 -2.30 0.88
CA SER A 38 -9.66 -1.72 0.46
C SER A 38 -10.08 -2.20 -0.93
N GLU A 39 -9.13 -2.35 -1.84
CA GLU A 39 -9.38 -2.97 -3.15
C GLU A 39 -9.78 -4.44 -2.99
N MET A 40 -9.05 -5.21 -2.20
CA MET A 40 -9.35 -6.64 -1.95
C MET A 40 -10.67 -6.88 -1.23
N ARG A 41 -11.10 -5.96 -0.35
CA ARG A 41 -12.34 -6.07 0.45
C ARG A 41 -13.48 -5.20 -0.08
N GLY A 42 -13.30 -4.52 -1.22
CA GLY A 42 -14.33 -3.69 -1.85
C GLY A 42 -14.72 -2.48 -1.01
N LEU A 43 -13.76 -1.71 -0.48
CA LEU A 43 -13.97 -0.44 0.25
C LEU A 43 -15.04 -0.47 1.37
N ARG A 44 -15.34 -1.67 1.92
CA ARG A 44 -16.56 -1.86 2.73
C ARG A 44 -16.60 -1.09 4.05
N THR A 45 -15.46 -0.85 4.70
CA THR A 45 -15.47 -0.28 6.07
C THR A 45 -15.72 1.23 6.11
N PRO A 46 -14.97 2.09 5.36
CA PRO A 46 -15.22 3.53 5.38
C PRO A 46 -16.58 3.89 4.77
N VAL A 47 -16.95 3.25 3.65
CA VAL A 47 -18.25 3.49 2.99
C VAL A 47 -19.42 2.98 3.83
N PHE A 48 -19.24 1.89 4.57
CA PHE A 48 -20.26 1.39 5.48
C PHE A 48 -20.55 2.39 6.62
N GLN A 49 -19.53 2.95 7.25
CA GLN A 49 -19.69 4.01 8.25
C GLN A 49 -20.39 5.24 7.66
N LEU A 50 -19.97 5.65 6.46
CA LEU A 50 -20.61 6.75 5.76
C LEU A 50 -22.09 6.45 5.45
N THR A 51 -22.42 5.23 5.05
CA THR A 51 -23.82 4.83 4.76
C THR A 51 -24.70 4.92 6.00
N GLN A 52 -24.15 4.60 7.18
CA GLN A 52 -24.88 4.73 8.44
C GLN A 52 -25.09 6.18 8.87
N THR A 53 -24.14 7.07 8.54
CA THR A 53 -24.16 8.48 8.96
C THR A 53 -24.88 9.35 7.93
N ASP A 54 -24.60 9.16 6.65
CA ASP A 54 -25.17 9.94 5.54
C ASP A 54 -25.28 9.08 4.27
N SER A 55 -26.45 8.45 4.09
CA SER A 55 -26.73 7.56 2.96
C SER A 55 -26.69 8.28 1.60
N GLN A 56 -26.99 9.59 1.54
CA GLN A 56 -26.93 10.34 0.28
C GLN A 56 -25.48 10.57 -0.16
N MET A 57 -24.62 11.01 0.78
CA MET A 57 -23.19 11.16 0.49
C MET A 57 -22.53 9.83 0.12
N ALA A 58 -22.92 8.71 0.79
CA ALA A 58 -22.42 7.38 0.45
C ALA A 58 -22.77 6.97 -0.98
N LYS A 59 -24.03 7.20 -1.40
CA LYS A 59 -24.46 6.92 -2.78
C LYS A 59 -23.72 7.78 -3.80
N LYS A 60 -23.59 9.08 -3.53
CA LYS A 60 -22.86 10.00 -4.42
C LYS A 60 -21.40 9.57 -4.55
N PHE A 61 -20.75 9.22 -3.45
CA PHE A 61 -19.37 8.73 -3.44
C PHE A 61 -19.20 7.45 -4.25
N ALA A 62 -20.13 6.48 -4.08
CA ALA A 62 -20.11 5.24 -4.84
C ALA A 62 -20.29 5.48 -6.36
N MET A 63 -21.22 6.36 -6.75
CA MET A 63 -21.45 6.71 -8.17
C MET A 63 -20.21 7.35 -8.81
N ILE A 64 -19.59 8.31 -8.14
CA ILE A 64 -18.38 8.97 -8.67
C ILE A 64 -17.25 7.96 -8.84
N ASN A 65 -17.02 7.07 -7.87
CA ASN A 65 -15.97 6.04 -7.97
C ASN A 65 -16.25 5.05 -9.10
N GLN A 66 -17.50 4.60 -9.28
CA GLN A 66 -17.89 3.72 -10.38
C GLN A 66 -17.66 4.38 -11.75
N GLU A 67 -17.96 5.66 -11.86
CA GLU A 67 -17.74 6.41 -13.10
C GLU A 67 -16.25 6.62 -13.38
N LEU A 68 -15.44 6.91 -12.35
CA LEU A 68 -13.98 6.98 -12.45
C LEU A 68 -13.36 5.65 -12.86
N GLU A 69 -13.84 4.54 -12.32
CA GLU A 69 -13.38 3.20 -12.71
C GLU A 69 -13.69 2.91 -14.19
N THR A 70 -14.91 3.19 -14.63
CA THR A 70 -15.32 3.03 -16.03
C THR A 70 -14.44 3.86 -16.96
N LEU A 71 -14.18 5.13 -16.62
CA LEU A 71 -13.29 6.00 -17.42
C LEU A 71 -11.84 5.53 -17.38
N THR A 72 -11.37 4.96 -16.28
CA THR A 72 -10.03 4.41 -16.18
C THR A 72 -9.85 3.25 -17.14
N ILE A 73 -10.82 2.34 -17.21
CA ILE A 73 -10.82 1.22 -18.16
C ILE A 73 -10.84 1.75 -19.61
N ALA A 74 -11.70 2.73 -19.92
CA ALA A 74 -11.80 3.32 -21.26
C ALA A 74 -10.52 4.06 -21.70
N LEU A 75 -9.72 4.56 -20.77
CA LEU A 75 -8.46 5.24 -21.02
C LEU A 75 -7.25 4.29 -21.09
N THR A 76 -7.41 2.99 -20.80
CA THR A 76 -6.33 2.00 -20.96
C THR A 76 -6.11 1.67 -22.44
N PRO A 77 -4.88 1.29 -22.84
CA PRO A 77 -4.60 0.90 -24.24
C PRO A 77 -5.49 -0.25 -24.74
N SER A 78 -5.90 -1.15 -23.84
CA SER A 78 -6.78 -2.29 -24.15
C SER A 78 -8.26 -1.91 -24.29
N GLY A 79 -8.67 -0.75 -23.80
CA GLY A 79 -10.04 -0.23 -23.87
C GLY A 79 -10.23 0.79 -24.99
N ARG A 80 -9.17 1.09 -25.74
CA ARG A 80 -9.26 1.99 -26.89
C ARG A 80 -10.01 1.27 -28.02
N PRO A 81 -11.19 1.74 -28.46
CA PRO A 81 -11.79 1.20 -29.68
C PRO A 81 -10.77 1.40 -30.79
N GLU A 82 -10.52 0.36 -31.60
CA GLU A 82 -9.75 0.48 -32.85
C GLU A 82 -10.45 1.55 -33.69
N VAL A 83 -9.91 2.75 -33.67
CA VAL A 83 -10.37 3.84 -34.55
C VAL A 83 -9.66 3.62 -35.87
N GLU A 84 -10.36 3.07 -36.86
CA GLU A 84 -9.97 3.21 -38.24
C GLU A 84 -9.68 4.70 -38.51
N ASP A 85 -8.61 4.95 -39.29
CA ASP A 85 -8.10 6.28 -39.66
C ASP A 85 -9.17 7.20 -40.33
N GLY A 86 -10.15 7.62 -39.56
CA GLY A 86 -11.16 8.58 -39.93
C GLY A 86 -11.25 9.66 -38.84
N VAL A 87 -10.73 10.84 -39.16
CA VAL A 87 -10.81 12.05 -38.35
C VAL A 87 -12.28 12.35 -38.04
N TYR A 88 -12.76 11.88 -36.89
CA TYR A 88 -14.01 12.40 -36.32
C TYR A 88 -13.69 13.67 -35.51
N GLN A 89 -13.62 14.79 -36.20
CA GLN A 89 -13.80 16.10 -35.54
C GLN A 89 -15.32 16.28 -35.33
N ASP A 90 -15.75 16.22 -34.11
CA ASP A 90 -17.10 16.66 -33.74
C ASP A 90 -17.18 18.19 -33.81
N LYS A 91 -18.38 18.75 -33.83
CA LYS A 91 -18.65 20.20 -34.05
C LYS A 91 -17.90 21.15 -33.12
N ASP A 92 -17.31 20.65 -32.04
CA ASP A 92 -16.55 21.43 -31.06
C ASP A 92 -15.01 21.24 -31.16
N GLY A 93 -14.51 20.53 -32.17
CA GLY A 93 -13.06 20.39 -32.38
C GLY A 93 -12.25 19.66 -31.33
N THR A 94 -12.91 19.06 -30.31
CA THR A 94 -12.23 18.36 -29.22
C THR A 94 -12.19 16.86 -29.49
N ASP A 95 -11.00 16.30 -29.48
CA ASP A 95 -10.76 14.85 -29.60
C ASP A 95 -11.52 14.05 -28.53
N PRO A 96 -12.18 12.93 -28.88
CA PRO A 96 -12.90 12.08 -27.91
C PRO A 96 -12.07 11.64 -26.70
N PHE A 97 -10.78 11.38 -26.89
CA PHE A 97 -9.87 11.05 -25.81
C PHE A 97 -9.70 12.22 -24.83
N SER A 98 -9.51 13.43 -25.35
CA SER A 98 -9.40 14.64 -24.54
C SER A 98 -10.65 14.90 -23.72
N ARG A 99 -11.85 14.60 -24.25
CA ARG A 99 -13.12 14.69 -23.51
C ARG A 99 -13.16 13.72 -22.33
N LEU A 100 -12.73 12.48 -22.51
CA LEU A 100 -12.66 11.49 -21.41
C LEU A 100 -11.68 11.92 -20.33
N VAL A 101 -10.53 12.48 -20.72
CA VAL A 101 -9.54 13.02 -19.76
C VAL A 101 -10.13 14.19 -18.98
N ILE A 102 -10.77 15.15 -19.65
CA ILE A 102 -11.41 16.30 -18.99
C ILE A 102 -12.52 15.84 -18.05
N LYS A 103 -13.36 14.89 -18.48
CA LYS A 103 -14.41 14.30 -17.65
C LYS A 103 -13.83 13.64 -16.40
N ARG A 104 -12.74 12.87 -16.56
CA ARG A 104 -12.05 12.25 -15.44
C ARG A 104 -11.50 13.28 -14.45
N MET A 105 -10.89 14.36 -14.95
CA MET A 105 -10.39 15.45 -14.08
C MET A 105 -11.52 16.08 -13.26
N LYS A 106 -12.66 16.39 -13.88
CA LYS A 106 -13.82 16.95 -13.18
C LYS A 106 -14.36 15.99 -12.10
N LEU A 107 -14.45 14.71 -12.40
CA LEU A 107 -14.90 13.72 -11.42
C LEU A 107 -13.90 13.55 -10.25
N VAL A 108 -12.59 13.65 -10.50
CA VAL A 108 -11.59 13.65 -9.42
C VAL A 108 -11.78 14.87 -8.52
N GLU A 109 -11.95 16.06 -9.09
CA GLU A 109 -12.21 17.29 -8.30
C GLU A 109 -13.52 17.20 -7.51
N GLU A 110 -14.59 16.67 -8.12
CA GLU A 110 -15.87 16.44 -7.44
C GLU A 110 -15.72 15.42 -6.29
N ARG A 111 -14.98 14.36 -6.51
CA ARG A 111 -14.67 13.35 -5.47
C ARG A 111 -13.91 13.98 -4.31
N ASP A 112 -12.87 14.76 -4.58
CA ASP A 112 -12.04 15.36 -3.54
C ASP A 112 -12.83 16.40 -2.73
N THR A 113 -13.71 17.16 -3.40
CA THR A 113 -14.67 18.07 -2.75
C THR A 113 -15.62 17.29 -1.84
N LEU A 114 -16.18 16.18 -2.33
CA LEU A 114 -17.09 15.34 -1.55
C LEU A 114 -16.36 14.71 -0.35
N ILE A 115 -15.13 14.23 -0.51
CA ILE A 115 -14.29 13.72 0.59
C ILE A 115 -14.10 14.80 1.67
N SER A 116 -13.84 16.04 1.26
CA SER A 116 -13.70 17.16 2.19
C SER A 116 -15.00 17.45 2.96
N GLN A 117 -16.14 17.39 2.30
CA GLN A 117 -17.45 17.51 2.93
C GLN A 117 -17.76 16.36 3.90
N ILE A 118 -17.41 15.12 3.54
CA ILE A 118 -17.55 13.94 4.40
C ILE A 118 -16.70 14.12 5.66
N ARG A 119 -15.45 14.56 5.52
CA ARG A 119 -14.51 14.80 6.64
C ARG A 119 -14.94 15.92 7.57
N SER A 120 -15.82 16.82 7.14
CA SER A 120 -16.40 17.86 8.01
C SER A 120 -17.54 17.35 8.90
N ARG A 121 -17.98 16.08 8.73
CA ARG A 121 -19.01 15.46 9.56
C ARG A 121 -18.41 14.85 10.83
N PRO A 122 -19.08 15.00 12.00
CA PRO A 122 -18.63 14.39 13.25
C PRO A 122 -18.49 12.87 13.11
N GLY A 123 -17.32 12.34 13.52
CA GLY A 123 -16.99 10.92 13.45
C GLY A 123 -16.48 10.42 12.10
N LEU A 124 -16.37 11.30 11.09
CA LEU A 124 -15.86 10.98 9.76
C LEU A 124 -14.59 11.79 9.39
N GLU A 125 -13.97 12.48 10.34
CA GLU A 125 -12.77 13.32 10.13
C GLU A 125 -11.60 12.54 9.54
N GLY A 126 -11.57 11.22 9.83
CA GLY A 126 -10.58 10.26 9.31
C GLY A 126 -10.97 9.57 8.01
N PHE A 127 -12.12 9.93 7.39
CA PHE A 127 -12.60 9.23 6.20
C PHE A 127 -11.53 9.23 5.09
N LEU A 128 -11.12 8.03 4.64
CA LEU A 128 -10.06 7.80 3.65
C LEU A 128 -8.72 8.52 3.97
N LYS A 129 -8.48 8.88 5.21
CA LYS A 129 -7.14 9.28 5.66
C LYS A 129 -6.38 8.07 6.18
N ALA A 130 -5.07 8.09 5.99
CA ALA A 130 -4.20 7.21 6.74
C ALA A 130 -4.33 7.53 8.24
N PRO A 131 -4.30 6.52 9.12
CA PRO A 131 -4.16 6.78 10.54
C PRO A 131 -2.87 7.56 10.80
N SER A 132 -2.91 8.54 11.71
CA SER A 132 -1.71 9.25 12.13
C SER A 132 -0.71 8.29 12.78
N PHE A 133 0.57 8.64 12.76
CA PHE A 133 1.60 7.84 13.41
C PHE A 133 1.29 7.59 14.89
N ASP A 134 0.77 8.59 15.61
CA ASP A 134 0.35 8.42 17.02
C ASP A 134 -0.74 7.35 17.19
N THR A 135 -1.64 7.23 16.23
CA THR A 135 -2.63 6.15 16.22
C THR A 135 -1.96 4.81 15.91
N LEU A 136 -1.07 4.76 14.93
CA LEU A 136 -0.38 3.55 14.51
C LEU A 136 0.55 3.00 15.61
N ARG A 137 1.27 3.88 16.31
CA ARG A 137 2.16 3.47 17.40
C ARG A 137 1.43 2.83 18.59
N SER A 138 0.13 3.04 18.72
CA SER A 138 -0.68 2.35 19.73
C SER A 138 -0.69 0.83 19.56
N ALA A 139 -0.48 0.34 18.33
CA ALA A 139 -0.33 -1.09 18.04
C ALA A 139 0.89 -1.70 18.75
N ALA A 140 1.92 -0.88 19.03
CA ALA A 140 3.12 -1.28 19.75
C ALA A 140 2.94 -1.30 21.29
N SER A 141 1.72 -1.16 21.82
CA SER A 141 1.43 -1.14 23.27
C SER A 141 1.79 -2.44 24.01
N ARG A 142 1.82 -3.57 23.31
CA ARG A 142 2.16 -4.89 23.86
C ARG A 142 3.56 -5.38 23.48
N GLY A 143 4.29 -4.62 22.68
CA GLY A 143 5.63 -4.94 22.23
C GLY A 143 5.95 -4.15 20.95
N PRO A 144 7.22 -4.10 20.54
CA PRO A 144 7.63 -3.38 19.33
C PRO A 144 6.97 -3.96 18.08
N VAL A 145 6.60 -3.10 17.15
CA VAL A 145 6.11 -3.50 15.81
C VAL A 145 7.25 -3.36 14.82
N VAL A 146 7.52 -4.43 14.07
CA VAL A 146 8.55 -4.45 13.02
C VAL A 146 7.89 -4.35 11.66
N ILE A 147 8.28 -3.34 10.89
CA ILE A 147 7.80 -3.10 9.54
C ILE A 147 8.98 -3.25 8.59
N ILE A 148 8.81 -4.08 7.55
CA ILE A 148 9.82 -4.27 6.51
C ILE A 148 9.36 -3.51 5.28
N ASN A 149 10.14 -2.52 4.85
CA ASN A 149 9.97 -1.89 3.56
C ASN A 149 10.83 -2.59 2.52
N HIS A 150 10.21 -3.38 1.65
CA HIS A 150 10.86 -4.14 0.60
C HIS A 150 10.78 -3.37 -0.73
N CYS A 151 11.83 -2.61 -1.03
CA CYS A 151 11.89 -1.74 -2.19
C CYS A 151 13.21 -1.94 -2.94
N GLU A 152 13.14 -1.90 -4.28
CA GLU A 152 14.30 -2.08 -5.16
C GLU A 152 15.41 -1.04 -4.90
N TRP A 153 15.00 0.20 -4.64
CA TRP A 153 15.94 1.32 -4.45
C TRP A 153 16.60 1.31 -3.08
N ARG A 154 15.81 0.97 -2.08
CA ARG A 154 16.26 0.93 -0.70
C ARG A 154 15.26 0.15 0.14
N SER A 155 15.71 -0.92 0.74
CA SER A 155 14.93 -1.66 1.73
C SER A 155 15.41 -1.31 3.13
N ASP A 156 14.47 -1.17 4.08
CA ASP A 156 14.76 -0.85 5.47
C ASP A 156 13.82 -1.65 6.39
N ILE A 157 14.29 -1.92 7.60
CA ILE A 157 13.47 -2.45 8.68
C ILE A 157 13.20 -1.31 9.66
N VAL A 158 11.93 -0.97 9.87
CA VAL A 158 11.49 0.05 10.82
C VAL A 158 10.95 -0.64 12.06
N ILE A 159 11.46 -0.25 13.24
CA ILE A 159 10.94 -0.74 14.53
C ILE A 159 10.20 0.41 15.19
N VAL A 160 8.91 0.20 15.41
CA VAL A 160 8.01 1.17 16.06
C VAL A 160 7.82 0.77 17.51
N PHE A 161 8.02 1.72 18.41
CA PHE A 161 7.79 1.57 19.84
C PHE A 161 6.63 2.44 20.29
N HIS A 162 5.91 2.01 21.32
CA HIS A 162 4.78 2.76 21.87
C HIS A 162 5.21 4.06 22.56
N ASN A 163 6.22 3.99 23.45
CA ASN A 163 6.62 5.10 24.33
C ASN A 163 8.03 5.62 24.08
N SER A 164 8.71 5.17 23.03
CA SER A 164 10.06 5.61 22.69
C SER A 164 10.21 5.92 21.21
N LEU A 165 11.35 6.51 20.85
CA LEU A 165 11.65 6.81 19.45
C LEU A 165 11.74 5.54 18.63
N SER A 166 11.03 5.54 17.49
CA SER A 166 11.16 4.51 16.47
C SER A 166 12.57 4.54 15.86
N CYS A 167 13.05 3.39 15.44
CA CYS A 167 14.37 3.29 14.83
C CYS A 167 14.32 2.48 13.53
N THR A 168 15.33 2.68 12.70
CA THR A 168 15.50 1.91 11.47
C THR A 168 16.76 1.07 11.52
N ILE A 169 16.72 -0.06 10.83
CA ILE A 169 17.87 -0.91 10.55
C ILE A 169 18.02 -0.89 9.02
N PRO A 170 19.05 -0.25 8.47
CA PRO A 170 19.32 -0.31 7.05
C PRO A 170 19.68 -1.75 6.67
N THR A 171 19.09 -2.25 5.59
CA THR A 171 19.39 -3.59 5.08
C THR A 171 20.60 -3.55 4.13
N ALA A 172 21.14 -4.73 3.79
CA ALA A 172 22.15 -4.85 2.77
C ALA A 172 21.61 -4.41 1.40
N LYS A 173 22.48 -3.92 0.53
CA LYS A 173 22.10 -3.51 -0.85
C LYS A 173 21.52 -4.66 -1.67
N THR A 174 21.88 -5.89 -1.33
CA THR A 174 21.40 -7.11 -1.98
C THR A 174 20.05 -7.58 -1.44
N PHE A 175 19.55 -6.99 -0.35
CA PHE A 175 18.35 -7.44 0.36
C PHE A 175 17.14 -7.67 -0.57
N TYR A 176 16.89 -6.73 -1.48
CA TYR A 176 15.77 -6.84 -2.41
C TYR A 176 15.92 -8.06 -3.33
N ALA A 177 17.12 -8.26 -3.88
CA ALA A 177 17.40 -9.39 -4.76
C ALA A 177 17.37 -10.73 -3.99
N ASP A 178 17.93 -10.75 -2.78
CA ASP A 178 17.96 -11.94 -1.94
C ASP A 178 16.55 -12.37 -1.51
N ALA A 179 15.71 -11.42 -1.07
CA ALA A 179 14.33 -11.70 -0.71
C ALA A 179 13.49 -12.21 -1.90
N ASN A 180 13.67 -11.63 -3.10
CA ASN A 180 13.00 -12.11 -4.31
C ASN A 180 13.46 -13.53 -4.70
N LYS A 181 14.73 -13.83 -4.53
CA LYS A 181 15.26 -15.19 -4.75
C LYS A 181 14.60 -16.21 -3.84
N LEU A 182 14.48 -15.91 -2.55
CA LEU A 182 13.78 -16.78 -1.58
C LEU A 182 12.31 -16.98 -1.95
N GLN A 183 11.63 -15.93 -2.40
CA GLN A 183 10.26 -16.01 -2.90
C GLN A 183 10.16 -16.96 -4.10
N ASP A 184 11.06 -16.83 -5.08
CA ASP A 184 11.08 -17.69 -6.27
C ASP A 184 11.35 -19.14 -5.93
N GLU A 185 12.26 -19.41 -5.00
CA GLU A 185 12.56 -20.76 -4.52
C GLU A 185 11.32 -21.41 -3.88
N LEU A 186 10.62 -20.67 -3.02
CA LEU A 186 9.41 -21.18 -2.38
C LEU A 186 8.27 -21.40 -3.38
N ILE A 187 8.09 -20.50 -4.36
CA ILE A 187 7.09 -20.65 -5.41
C ILE A 187 7.39 -21.88 -6.28
N LYS A 188 8.66 -22.11 -6.63
CA LYS A 188 9.07 -23.29 -7.40
C LYS A 188 8.81 -24.57 -6.64
N ALA A 189 9.17 -24.61 -5.35
CA ALA A 189 8.94 -25.77 -4.50
C ALA A 189 7.45 -26.07 -4.33
N ARG A 190 6.61 -25.03 -4.14
CA ARG A 190 5.15 -25.18 -4.00
C ARG A 190 4.48 -25.86 -5.19
N LYS A 191 5.03 -25.70 -6.42
CA LYS A 191 4.50 -26.36 -7.62
C LYS A 191 4.63 -27.89 -7.59
N ARG A 192 5.50 -28.43 -6.73
CA ARG A 192 5.70 -29.88 -6.54
C ARG A 192 4.72 -30.50 -5.54
N GLY A 193 3.95 -29.69 -4.85
CA GLY A 193 2.95 -30.08 -3.85
C GLY A 193 3.33 -29.64 -2.44
N LEU A 194 2.35 -29.19 -1.67
CA LEU A 194 2.56 -28.66 -0.31
C LEU A 194 3.04 -29.73 0.68
N ASP A 195 2.71 -30.99 0.42
CA ASP A 195 3.08 -32.14 1.27
C ASP A 195 4.36 -32.84 0.80
N SER A 196 5.00 -32.34 -0.25
CA SER A 196 6.25 -32.93 -0.75
C SER A 196 7.41 -32.63 0.18
N GLU A 197 8.37 -33.57 0.26
CA GLU A 197 9.59 -33.39 1.05
C GLU A 197 10.41 -32.21 0.53
N GLU A 198 10.48 -32.04 -0.78
CA GLU A 198 11.16 -30.91 -1.41
C GLU A 198 10.56 -29.55 -1.02
N TYR A 199 9.22 -29.45 -0.85
CA TYR A 199 8.60 -28.24 -0.36
C TYR A 199 8.95 -27.97 1.10
N GLN A 200 8.92 -29.00 1.95
CA GLN A 200 9.26 -28.88 3.37
C GLN A 200 10.72 -28.47 3.57
N ASP A 201 11.63 -29.01 2.78
CA ASP A 201 13.06 -28.66 2.84
C ASP A 201 13.31 -27.25 2.32
N ALA A 202 12.69 -26.86 1.21
CA ALA A 202 12.76 -25.49 0.71
C ALA A 202 12.18 -24.49 1.72
N LEU A 203 11.07 -24.82 2.37
CA LEU A 203 10.47 -23.98 3.40
C LEU A 203 11.41 -23.78 4.60
N ARG A 204 12.05 -24.85 5.08
CA ARG A 204 13.04 -24.77 6.17
C ARG A 204 14.23 -23.89 5.78
N SER A 205 14.76 -24.06 4.55
CA SER A 205 15.86 -23.26 4.05
C SER A 205 15.47 -21.78 3.97
N VAL A 206 14.33 -21.48 3.34
CA VAL A 206 13.83 -20.10 3.20
C VAL A 206 13.60 -19.44 4.57
N LEU A 207 13.03 -20.16 5.53
CA LEU A 207 12.81 -19.62 6.88
C LEU A 207 14.13 -19.32 7.60
N LYS A 208 15.16 -20.17 7.43
CA LYS A 208 16.49 -19.93 7.97
C LYS A 208 17.11 -18.67 7.36
N ASP A 209 17.08 -18.57 6.04
CA ASP A 209 17.67 -17.43 5.32
C ASP A 209 16.93 -16.12 5.62
N LEU A 210 15.59 -16.16 5.75
CA LEU A 210 14.79 -15.01 6.22
C LEU A 210 15.14 -14.61 7.66
N TYR A 211 15.41 -15.59 8.53
CA TYR A 211 15.87 -15.26 9.87
C TYR A 211 17.22 -14.54 9.84
N GLU A 212 18.15 -14.98 9.01
CA GLU A 212 19.45 -14.30 8.85
C GLU A 212 19.31 -12.91 8.25
N LEU A 213 18.42 -12.73 7.25
CA LEU A 213 18.18 -11.45 6.58
C LEU A 213 17.45 -10.42 7.46
N VAL A 214 16.47 -10.87 8.25
CA VAL A 214 15.54 -9.99 8.97
C VAL A 214 15.56 -10.25 10.48
N GLY A 215 15.35 -11.49 10.89
CA GLY A 215 15.17 -11.86 12.29
C GLY A 215 16.40 -11.53 13.14
N GLN A 216 17.58 -11.94 12.70
CA GLN A 216 18.83 -11.74 13.41
C GLN A 216 19.18 -10.24 13.60
N PRO A 217 19.13 -9.37 12.57
CA PRO A 217 19.34 -7.94 12.73
C PRO A 217 18.33 -7.30 13.70
N VAL A 218 17.06 -7.68 13.62
CA VAL A 218 16.00 -7.18 14.51
C VAL A 218 16.27 -7.59 15.96
N VAL A 219 16.49 -8.87 16.24
CA VAL A 219 16.77 -9.38 17.59
C VAL A 219 18.02 -8.72 18.17
N LYS A 220 19.09 -8.59 17.39
CA LYS A 220 20.29 -7.90 17.81
C LYS A 220 20.00 -6.43 18.18
N ARG A 221 19.20 -5.73 17.38
CA ARG A 221 18.84 -4.34 17.63
C ARG A 221 17.98 -4.19 18.88
N LEU A 222 16.99 -5.06 19.07
CA LEU A 222 16.11 -5.06 20.24
C LEU A 222 16.89 -5.33 21.53
N ARG A 223 17.83 -6.26 21.52
CA ARG A 223 18.73 -6.53 22.66
C ARG A 223 19.57 -5.28 23.01
N LEU A 224 20.12 -4.60 22.02
CA LEU A 224 20.89 -3.36 22.23
C LEU A 224 20.04 -2.22 22.82
N LEU A 225 18.73 -2.24 22.57
CA LEU A 225 17.77 -1.27 23.09
C LEU A 225 17.17 -1.69 24.45
N GLY A 226 17.62 -2.82 25.02
CA GLY A 226 17.16 -3.30 26.31
C GLY A 226 15.73 -3.86 26.31
N VAL A 227 15.20 -4.25 25.16
CA VAL A 227 13.89 -4.87 25.07
C VAL A 227 13.97 -6.31 25.62
N PRO A 228 13.10 -6.69 26.59
CA PRO A 228 13.12 -8.05 27.16
C PRO A 228 12.86 -9.12 26.11
N GLU A 229 13.54 -10.25 26.19
CA GLU A 229 13.40 -11.37 25.22
C GLU A 229 11.99 -11.98 25.18
N GLN A 230 11.22 -11.81 26.25
CA GLN A 230 9.84 -12.29 26.34
C GLN A 230 8.81 -11.31 25.74
N SER A 231 9.26 -10.15 25.28
CA SER A 231 8.36 -9.20 24.60
C SER A 231 7.86 -9.80 23.29
N ARG A 232 6.56 -9.70 23.04
CA ARG A 232 5.99 -10.04 21.72
C ARG A 232 6.50 -9.04 20.68
N ILE A 233 6.94 -9.58 19.56
CA ILE A 233 7.34 -8.82 18.38
C ILE A 233 6.25 -8.98 17.32
#